data_cffbd80c7b08819db910229de70a446c
#
_entry.id   cffbd80c7b08819db910229de70a446c
#
_cell.length_a   1.000
_cell.length_b   1.000
_cell.length_c   1.000
_cell.angle_alpha   90.00
_cell.angle_beta   90.00
_cell.angle_gamma   90.00
#
_symmetry.space_group_name_H-M   'P 1'
#
loop_
_entity.id
_entity.type
_entity.pdbx_description
1 polymer ?
#
loop_
_entity_poly.entity_id
_entity_poly.type
_entity_poly.pdbx_seq_one_letter_code
_entity_poly.pdbx_strand_id
1 'polypeptide(L)'
;MKDRLFIAFFYIAACVLLPFCGGGTAFAQPTDGLPENFTVLISQTGEVRTMTAGEYLVGCLAAQIPLDYEQEALNAQAAAAYTYALRLVTDFSAHPENAPQGALLSDDSRSCQPYFTPEKCRSEYGADYEKYLPNLEKAAQYGKTHLITYENAPIYAVYHSVSAGRTCSAYGVWGRELPYLKPADSISDKNYTNFECSNEMTAEQARCALVAYKSDIVTPADYGKWFSEVNANEDGYVISLKIGDNLFSGGDIWRIFGLRSTAFTVSYQDGVFTFVTKGYGHGAGLSQYGANELAKSGKSADEILRHYYGGEVRIG
;
A
#
# COMPACT_ATOMS: atom_id res chain seq x y z
N MET A 1 -6.78 33.65 2.53
CA MET A 1 -6.96 32.20 2.62
C MET A 1 -5.67 31.60 2.08
N LYS A 2 -4.82 31.12 2.95
CA LYS A 2 -3.49 30.61 2.57
C LYS A 2 -3.66 29.17 2.15
N ASP A 3 -3.33 28.91 0.88
CA ASP A 3 -3.16 27.57 0.34
C ASP A 3 -2.11 26.85 1.21
N ARG A 4 -2.60 26.01 2.14
CA ARG A 4 -1.73 25.03 2.79
C ARG A 4 -1.48 23.96 1.73
N LEU A 5 -0.31 24.06 1.11
CA LEU A 5 0.30 22.97 0.39
C LEU A 5 0.20 21.75 1.32
N PHE A 6 -0.68 20.80 0.98
CA PHE A 6 -0.59 19.45 1.51
C PHE A 6 0.78 18.96 1.07
N ILE A 7 1.73 18.97 1.99
CA ILE A 7 2.97 18.24 1.82
C ILE A 7 2.52 16.78 1.77
N ALA A 8 2.33 16.29 0.55
CA ALA A 8 2.17 14.88 0.31
C ALA A 8 3.48 14.24 0.77
N PHE A 9 3.47 13.74 2.00
CA PHE A 9 4.55 12.91 2.48
C PHE A 9 4.70 11.76 1.51
N PHE A 10 5.85 11.70 0.86
CA PHE A 10 6.30 10.59 0.06
C PHE A 10 6.51 9.35 0.96
N TYR A 11 5.46 8.87 1.58
CA TYR A 11 5.46 7.50 2.02
C TYR A 11 5.08 6.67 0.80
N ILE A 12 6.11 6.15 0.15
CA ILE A 12 5.98 5.07 -0.83
C ILE A 12 5.17 4.01 -0.11
N ALA A 13 3.89 3.88 -0.51
CA ALA A 13 3.05 2.79 -0.03
C ALA A 13 3.85 1.51 -0.23
N ALA A 14 4.12 0.81 0.86
CA ALA A 14 5.03 -0.32 0.88
C ALA A 14 4.76 -1.23 -0.31
N CYS A 15 5.76 -1.43 -1.15
CA CYS A 15 5.85 -2.67 -1.89
C CYS A 15 6.07 -3.75 -0.84
N VAL A 16 4.99 -4.24 -0.26
CA VAL A 16 5.02 -5.48 0.47
C VAL A 16 5.51 -6.51 -0.51
N LEU A 17 6.79 -6.86 -0.40
CA LEU A 17 7.24 -8.15 -0.87
C LEU A 17 6.42 -9.12 -0.03
N LEU A 18 5.32 -9.64 -0.60
CA LEU A 18 4.59 -10.73 0.05
C LEU A 18 5.64 -11.77 0.42
N PRO A 19 5.85 -12.07 1.71
CA PRO A 19 6.85 -13.04 2.11
C PRO A 19 6.62 -14.31 1.32
N PHE A 20 7.68 -14.83 0.76
CA PHE A 20 7.65 -15.96 -0.16
C PHE A 20 7.37 -17.22 0.66
N CYS A 21 6.11 -17.50 1.00
CA CYS A 21 5.70 -18.77 1.57
C CYS A 21 5.24 -19.67 0.43
N GLY A 22 6.14 -20.51 -0.02
CA GLY A 22 5.81 -21.65 -0.88
C GLY A 22 4.90 -22.63 -0.15
N GLY A 23 3.83 -23.10 -0.85
CA GLY A 23 3.05 -24.27 -0.48
C GLY A 23 2.07 -24.06 0.68
N GLY A 24 0.78 -24.36 0.40
CA GLY A 24 -0.31 -24.33 1.37
C GLY A 24 -0.03 -25.12 2.64
N THR A 25 0.41 -24.45 3.67
CA THR A 25 0.34 -24.94 5.04
C THR A 25 -0.98 -24.46 5.62
N ALA A 26 -1.78 -25.40 6.13
CA ALA A 26 -2.98 -25.09 6.90
C ALA A 26 -2.58 -24.11 8.01
N PHE A 27 -3.23 -22.92 8.02
CA PHE A 27 -3.00 -21.92 9.05
C PHE A 27 -3.40 -22.51 10.41
N ALA A 28 -2.43 -22.69 11.30
CA ALA A 28 -2.72 -22.86 12.69
C ALA A 28 -3.37 -21.56 13.17
N GLN A 29 -4.62 -21.61 13.64
CA GLN A 29 -5.20 -20.52 14.42
C GLN A 29 -4.23 -20.23 15.58
N PRO A 30 -3.96 -18.95 15.92
CA PRO A 30 -3.28 -18.67 17.17
C PRO A 30 -4.08 -19.35 18.29
N THR A 31 -3.48 -20.32 18.95
CA THR A 31 -4.16 -21.13 19.99
C THR A 31 -4.53 -20.30 21.21
N ASP A 32 -4.02 -19.07 21.33
CA ASP A 32 -4.13 -18.21 22.52
C ASP A 32 -4.91 -16.91 22.27
N GLY A 33 -5.74 -16.85 21.22
CA GLY A 33 -6.51 -15.64 20.88
C GLY A 33 -5.70 -14.61 20.06
N LEU A 34 -6.38 -13.52 19.66
CA LEU A 34 -5.71 -12.42 18.94
C LEU A 34 -4.80 -11.65 19.91
N PRO A 35 -3.59 -11.21 19.49
CA PRO A 35 -2.68 -10.49 20.36
C PRO A 35 -3.30 -9.16 20.83
N GLU A 36 -3.34 -8.95 22.12
CA GLU A 36 -3.80 -7.68 22.72
C GLU A 36 -2.74 -6.58 22.53
N ASN A 37 -1.47 -6.96 22.46
CA ASN A 37 -0.34 -6.06 22.34
C ASN A 37 0.56 -6.45 21.17
N PHE A 38 1.15 -5.44 20.53
CA PHE A 38 2.21 -5.58 19.54
C PHE A 38 3.52 -5.01 20.07
N THR A 39 4.64 -5.64 19.71
CA THR A 39 5.97 -5.04 19.80
C THR A 39 6.32 -4.50 18.43
N VAL A 40 6.67 -3.20 18.34
CA VAL A 40 6.93 -2.48 17.10
C VAL A 40 8.34 -1.89 17.12
N LEU A 41 9.16 -2.28 16.15
CA LEU A 41 10.48 -1.70 15.93
C LEU A 41 10.31 -0.33 15.25
N ILE A 42 10.77 0.74 15.91
CA ILE A 42 10.85 2.08 15.33
C ILE A 42 12.17 2.18 14.54
N SER A 43 12.07 2.09 13.23
CA SER A 43 13.24 1.92 12.33
C SER A 43 14.26 3.06 12.43
N GLN A 44 13.80 4.28 12.70
CA GLN A 44 14.66 5.47 12.83
C GLN A 44 15.56 5.42 14.07
N THR A 45 15.06 4.87 15.19
CA THR A 45 15.77 4.89 16.48
C THR A 45 16.32 3.53 16.89
N GLY A 46 15.81 2.44 16.28
CA GLY A 46 16.07 1.06 16.71
C GLY A 46 15.35 0.68 18.02
N GLU A 47 14.47 1.55 18.54
CA GLU A 47 13.69 1.28 19.75
C GLU A 47 12.56 0.29 19.46
N VAL A 48 12.39 -0.72 20.33
CA VAL A 48 11.23 -1.60 20.30
C VAL A 48 10.22 -1.11 21.33
N ARG A 49 9.03 -0.72 20.89
CA ARG A 49 7.92 -0.26 21.72
C ARG A 49 6.86 -1.34 21.83
N THR A 50 6.36 -1.58 23.05
CA THR A 50 5.16 -2.41 23.28
C THR A 50 3.96 -1.48 23.40
N MET A 51 2.89 -1.78 22.66
CA MET A 51 1.66 -1.01 22.66
C MET A 51 0.46 -1.91 22.43
N THR A 52 -0.72 -1.46 22.85
CA THR A 52 -1.96 -2.17 22.54
C THR A 52 -2.24 -2.17 21.05
N ALA A 53 -3.02 -3.15 20.57
CA ALA A 53 -3.46 -3.19 19.17
C ALA A 53 -4.23 -1.91 18.77
N GLY A 54 -4.98 -1.31 19.72
CA GLY A 54 -5.66 -0.03 19.48
C GLY A 54 -4.70 1.13 19.23
N GLU A 55 -3.69 1.30 20.09
CA GLU A 55 -2.65 2.33 19.92
C GLU A 55 -1.87 2.16 18.60
N TYR A 56 -1.54 0.90 18.27
CA TYR A 56 -0.90 0.59 16.98
C TYR A 56 -1.77 1.03 15.80
N LEU A 57 -3.07 0.69 15.82
CA LEU A 57 -3.97 1.06 14.73
C LEU A 57 -4.17 2.56 14.60
N VAL A 58 -4.28 3.30 15.72
CA VAL A 58 -4.34 4.77 15.68
C VAL A 58 -3.10 5.35 14.99
N GLY A 59 -1.90 4.86 15.34
CA GLY A 59 -0.66 5.30 14.71
C GLY A 59 -0.56 4.91 13.22
N CYS A 60 -1.06 3.73 12.84
CA CYS A 60 -1.14 3.29 11.44
C CYS A 60 -2.11 4.17 10.64
N LEU A 61 -3.30 4.42 11.17
CA LEU A 61 -4.27 5.29 10.52
C LEU A 61 -3.70 6.70 10.31
N ALA A 62 -3.14 7.29 11.37
CA ALA A 62 -2.54 8.61 11.30
C ALA A 62 -1.39 8.69 10.27
N ALA A 63 -0.63 7.60 10.08
CA ALA A 63 0.48 7.57 9.13
C ALA A 63 0.04 7.39 7.66
N GLN A 64 -1.19 6.93 7.40
CA GLN A 64 -1.50 6.36 6.09
C GLN A 64 -2.77 6.88 5.42
N ILE A 65 -3.70 7.48 6.16
CA ILE A 65 -4.98 7.95 5.60
C ILE A 65 -5.27 9.39 6.07
N PRO A 66 -5.89 10.26 5.25
CA PRO A 66 -6.31 11.58 5.71
C PRO A 66 -7.24 11.48 6.92
N LEU A 67 -6.94 12.29 7.96
CA LEU A 67 -7.65 12.22 9.25
C LEU A 67 -9.12 12.64 9.18
N ASP A 68 -9.49 13.41 8.15
CA ASP A 68 -10.82 13.97 7.91
C ASP A 68 -11.69 13.13 6.99
N TYR A 69 -11.26 11.89 6.68
CA TYR A 69 -12.09 10.95 5.93
C TYR A 69 -13.32 10.51 6.74
N GLU A 70 -14.37 10.12 6.02
CA GLU A 70 -15.60 9.63 6.62
C GLU A 70 -15.34 8.44 7.58
N GLN A 71 -16.11 8.36 8.67
CA GLN A 71 -15.90 7.35 9.71
C GLN A 71 -15.94 5.92 9.15
N GLU A 72 -16.82 5.64 8.18
CA GLU A 72 -16.91 4.30 7.60
C GLU A 72 -15.68 3.95 6.74
N ALA A 73 -15.05 4.94 6.12
CA ALA A 73 -13.77 4.74 5.43
C ALA A 73 -12.62 4.49 6.42
N LEU A 74 -12.58 5.25 7.52
CA LEU A 74 -11.60 5.04 8.61
C LEU A 74 -11.80 3.65 9.25
N ASN A 75 -13.05 3.22 9.47
CA ASN A 75 -13.38 1.90 9.99
C ASN A 75 -12.89 0.79 9.05
N ALA A 76 -13.16 0.90 7.75
CA ALA A 76 -12.71 -0.06 6.74
C ALA A 76 -11.18 -0.12 6.67
N GLN A 77 -10.50 1.03 6.68
CA GLN A 77 -9.04 1.10 6.71
C GLN A 77 -8.46 0.46 7.97
N ALA A 78 -9.08 0.67 9.14
CA ALA A 78 -8.62 0.09 10.40
C ALA A 78 -8.75 -1.44 10.39
N ALA A 79 -9.87 -1.98 9.88
CA ALA A 79 -10.07 -3.41 9.72
C ALA A 79 -9.02 -4.03 8.77
N ALA A 80 -8.75 -3.37 7.64
CA ALA A 80 -7.71 -3.78 6.71
C ALA A 80 -6.33 -3.75 7.37
N ALA A 81 -5.97 -2.67 8.05
CA ALA A 81 -4.68 -2.51 8.72
C ALA A 81 -4.47 -3.55 9.83
N TYR A 82 -5.49 -3.83 10.63
CA TYR A 82 -5.41 -4.85 11.68
C TYR A 82 -5.25 -6.26 11.09
N THR A 83 -6.07 -6.59 10.09
CA THR A 83 -6.00 -7.88 9.40
C THR A 83 -4.62 -8.10 8.77
N TYR A 84 -4.08 -7.06 8.14
CA TYR A 84 -2.76 -7.11 7.52
C TYR A 84 -1.65 -7.28 8.57
N ALA A 85 -1.72 -6.57 9.71
CA ALA A 85 -0.78 -6.75 10.82
C ALA A 85 -0.78 -8.19 11.36
N LEU A 86 -1.96 -8.77 11.58
CA LEU A 86 -2.08 -10.16 12.04
C LEU A 86 -1.55 -11.15 11.00
N ARG A 87 -1.78 -10.87 9.72
CA ARG A 87 -1.21 -11.68 8.64
C ARG A 87 0.31 -11.66 8.67
N LEU A 88 0.93 -10.49 8.81
CA LEU A 88 2.38 -10.37 8.93
C LEU A 88 2.93 -11.10 10.15
N VAL A 89 2.30 -10.95 11.32
CA VAL A 89 2.70 -11.67 12.54
C VAL A 89 2.66 -13.18 12.33
N THR A 90 1.65 -13.68 11.63
CA THR A 90 1.54 -15.11 11.27
C THR A 90 2.69 -15.54 10.36
N ASP A 91 2.95 -14.75 9.30
CA ASP A 91 4.02 -15.06 8.35
C ASP A 91 5.40 -15.01 9.02
N PHE A 92 5.67 -14.03 9.88
CA PHE A 92 6.92 -13.92 10.63
C PHE A 92 7.07 -15.03 11.67
N SER A 93 5.99 -15.53 12.23
CA SER A 93 6.04 -16.70 13.11
C SER A 93 6.44 -17.97 12.35
N ALA A 94 5.98 -18.09 11.10
CA ALA A 94 6.36 -19.19 10.21
C ALA A 94 7.79 -19.03 9.63
N HIS A 95 8.24 -17.79 9.46
CA HIS A 95 9.51 -17.40 8.85
C HIS A 95 10.22 -16.33 9.70
N PRO A 96 10.77 -16.72 10.88
CA PRO A 96 11.39 -15.77 11.82
C PRO A 96 12.58 -14.99 11.25
N GLU A 97 13.23 -15.51 10.22
CA GLU A 97 14.32 -14.85 9.50
C GLU A 97 13.90 -13.56 8.79
N ASN A 98 12.59 -13.40 8.51
CA ASN A 98 12.01 -12.22 7.88
C ASN A 98 11.43 -11.22 8.89
N ALA A 99 11.32 -11.62 10.17
CA ALA A 99 10.74 -10.77 11.21
C ALA A 99 11.65 -9.58 11.53
N PRO A 100 11.06 -8.44 11.93
CA PRO A 100 11.84 -7.33 12.47
C PRO A 100 12.63 -7.77 13.71
N GLN A 101 13.89 -7.32 13.83
CA GLN A 101 14.74 -7.73 14.93
C GLN A 101 14.15 -7.33 16.30
N GLY A 102 13.82 -8.31 17.13
CA GLY A 102 13.32 -8.10 18.49
C GLY A 102 11.87 -7.60 18.57
N ALA A 103 11.11 -7.58 17.47
CA ALA A 103 9.73 -7.12 17.46
C ALA A 103 8.83 -7.98 16.55
N LEU A 104 7.51 -7.90 16.79
CA LEU A 104 6.51 -8.54 15.91
C LEU A 104 6.31 -7.77 14.61
N LEU A 105 6.39 -6.44 14.65
CA LEU A 105 6.15 -5.53 13.54
C LEU A 105 7.20 -4.42 13.52
N SER A 106 7.21 -3.63 12.44
CA SER A 106 8.04 -2.42 12.30
C SER A 106 7.22 -1.29 11.68
N ASP A 107 7.69 -0.05 11.84
CA ASP A 107 7.19 1.12 11.11
C ASP A 107 7.81 1.26 9.72
N ASP A 108 8.74 0.36 9.35
CA ASP A 108 9.36 0.34 8.02
C ASP A 108 8.36 -0.14 6.96
N SER A 109 7.93 0.79 6.11
CA SER A 109 6.97 0.53 5.03
C SER A 109 7.46 -0.45 3.96
N ARG A 110 8.74 -0.83 3.95
CA ARG A 110 9.29 -1.83 3.02
C ARG A 110 8.98 -3.26 3.46
N SER A 111 8.70 -3.49 4.74
CA SER A 111 8.44 -4.81 5.31
C SER A 111 7.13 -4.91 6.09
N CYS A 112 6.68 -3.81 6.66
CA CYS A 112 5.47 -3.72 7.46
C CYS A 112 4.62 -2.52 7.05
N GLN A 113 3.76 -2.02 7.95
CA GLN A 113 2.93 -0.85 7.72
C GLN A 113 3.59 0.40 8.28
N PRO A 114 3.49 1.57 7.61
CA PRO A 114 3.84 2.85 8.22
C PRO A 114 3.08 3.04 9.55
N TYR A 115 3.80 3.53 10.54
CA TYR A 115 3.27 3.83 11.86
C TYR A 115 3.85 5.15 12.36
N PHE A 116 3.01 6.03 12.91
CA PHE A 116 3.42 7.23 13.61
C PHE A 116 3.24 7.07 15.11
N THR A 117 4.28 7.41 15.86
CA THR A 117 4.15 7.54 17.31
C THR A 117 3.22 8.72 17.64
N PRO A 118 2.62 8.77 18.86
CA PRO A 118 1.81 9.93 19.26
C PRO A 118 2.56 11.27 19.17
N GLU A 119 3.86 11.27 19.45
CA GLU A 119 4.73 12.44 19.33
C GLU A 119 4.85 12.87 17.86
N LYS A 120 5.04 11.91 16.96
CA LYS A 120 5.09 12.15 15.51
C LYS A 120 3.75 12.67 15.00
N CYS A 121 2.63 12.10 15.42
CA CYS A 121 1.30 12.57 15.06
C CYS A 121 1.10 14.06 15.46
N ARG A 122 1.46 14.42 16.70
CA ARG A 122 1.36 15.83 17.16
C ARG A 122 2.28 16.76 16.37
N SER A 123 3.46 16.30 16.03
CA SER A 123 4.41 17.08 15.21
C SER A 123 3.89 17.33 13.79
N GLU A 124 3.25 16.34 13.18
CA GLU A 124 2.78 16.41 11.78
C GLU A 124 1.46 17.17 11.66
N TYR A 125 0.52 16.91 12.55
CA TYR A 125 -0.87 17.39 12.42
C TYR A 125 -1.21 18.52 13.39
N GLY A 126 -0.38 18.76 14.43
CA GLY A 126 -0.66 19.78 15.43
C GLY A 126 -2.02 19.59 16.11
N ALA A 127 -2.82 20.66 16.15
CA ALA A 127 -4.16 20.63 16.75
C ALA A 127 -5.16 19.74 16.00
N ASP A 128 -4.95 19.48 14.72
CA ASP A 128 -5.83 18.61 13.93
C ASP A 128 -5.75 17.15 14.42
N TYR A 129 -4.60 16.71 14.95
CA TYR A 129 -4.49 15.37 15.55
C TYR A 129 -5.46 15.19 16.71
N GLU A 130 -5.43 16.10 17.68
CA GLU A 130 -6.32 16.03 18.85
C GLU A 130 -7.82 16.13 18.45
N LYS A 131 -8.12 16.90 17.42
CA LYS A 131 -9.47 17.03 16.87
C LYS A 131 -9.99 15.72 16.29
N TYR A 132 -9.16 14.98 15.55
CA TYR A 132 -9.57 13.76 14.86
C TYR A 132 -9.25 12.48 15.63
N LEU A 133 -8.47 12.55 16.70
CA LEU A 133 -8.11 11.40 17.52
C LEU A 133 -9.32 10.54 17.95
N PRO A 134 -10.46 11.09 18.40
CA PRO A 134 -11.63 10.28 18.76
C PRO A 134 -12.17 9.44 17.59
N ASN A 135 -12.09 9.94 16.35
CA ASN A 135 -12.52 9.20 15.16
C ASN A 135 -11.55 8.06 14.84
N LEU A 136 -10.24 8.29 15.02
CA LEU A 136 -9.21 7.25 14.85
C LEU A 136 -9.34 6.15 15.90
N GLU A 137 -9.59 6.51 17.15
CA GLU A 137 -9.81 5.55 18.24
C GLU A 137 -11.07 4.71 17.99
N LYS A 138 -12.15 5.32 17.54
CA LYS A 138 -13.37 4.62 17.14
C LYS A 138 -13.11 3.65 16.00
N ALA A 139 -12.38 4.08 14.96
CA ALA A 139 -11.99 3.22 13.85
C ALA A 139 -11.07 2.06 14.31
N ALA A 140 -10.10 2.33 15.18
CA ALA A 140 -9.23 1.30 15.75
C ALA A 140 -10.03 0.25 16.54
N GLN A 141 -11.03 0.68 17.30
CA GLN A 141 -11.92 -0.24 18.02
C GLN A 141 -12.75 -1.11 17.07
N TYR A 142 -13.27 -0.51 15.97
CA TYR A 142 -13.96 -1.25 14.91
C TYR A 142 -13.00 -2.28 14.26
N GLY A 143 -11.80 -1.87 13.88
CA GLY A 143 -10.82 -2.72 13.22
C GLY A 143 -10.47 -3.97 14.01
N LYS A 144 -10.32 -3.87 15.35
CA LYS A 144 -10.02 -5.02 16.21
C LYS A 144 -11.12 -6.08 16.26
N THR A 145 -12.36 -5.72 15.93
CA THR A 145 -13.52 -6.61 15.99
C THR A 145 -14.03 -7.04 14.61
N HIS A 146 -13.41 -6.57 13.52
CA HIS A 146 -13.81 -6.86 12.13
C HIS A 146 -12.63 -7.40 11.32
N LEU A 147 -12.15 -8.59 11.74
CA LEU A 147 -11.07 -9.29 11.03
C LEU A 147 -11.56 -9.78 9.67
N ILE A 148 -10.76 -9.54 8.63
CA ILE A 148 -11.08 -10.00 7.28
C ILE A 148 -10.37 -11.33 7.03
N THR A 149 -11.14 -12.39 6.82
CA THR A 149 -10.60 -13.75 6.65
C THR A 149 -11.06 -14.39 5.34
N TYR A 150 -10.22 -15.24 4.79
CA TYR A 150 -10.52 -16.15 3.70
C TYR A 150 -10.01 -17.54 4.09
N GLU A 151 -10.84 -18.58 3.97
CA GLU A 151 -10.51 -19.94 4.41
C GLU A 151 -10.00 -20.01 5.85
N ASN A 152 -10.64 -19.24 6.74
CA ASN A 152 -10.34 -19.12 8.18
C ASN A 152 -8.94 -18.53 8.50
N ALA A 153 -8.29 -17.87 7.56
CA ALA A 153 -7.02 -17.18 7.77
C ALA A 153 -7.14 -15.68 7.50
N PRO A 154 -6.44 -14.80 8.24
CA PRO A 154 -6.34 -13.39 7.89
C PRO A 154 -5.82 -13.23 6.46
N ILE A 155 -6.48 -12.39 5.67
CA ILE A 155 -6.05 -12.10 4.30
C ILE A 155 -4.85 -11.14 4.27
N TYR A 156 -4.16 -11.06 3.14
CA TYR A 156 -3.32 -9.90 2.84
C TYR A 156 -4.22 -8.72 2.48
N ALA A 157 -4.73 -8.04 3.51
CA ALA A 157 -5.65 -6.91 3.36
C ALA A 157 -4.90 -5.65 2.94
N VAL A 158 -4.28 -5.69 1.76
CA VAL A 158 -3.49 -4.57 1.19
C VAL A 158 -4.38 -3.43 0.74
N TYR A 159 -3.85 -2.22 0.77
CA TYR A 159 -4.54 -0.98 0.39
C TYR A 159 -3.57 0.02 -0.24
N HIS A 160 -4.11 1.00 -0.91
CA HIS A 160 -3.36 2.06 -1.59
C HIS A 160 -4.17 3.36 -1.61
N SER A 161 -3.52 4.48 -1.91
CA SER A 161 -4.18 5.78 -1.81
C SER A 161 -5.28 5.99 -2.85
N VAL A 162 -4.97 5.78 -4.14
CA VAL A 162 -5.89 6.04 -5.27
C VAL A 162 -5.63 5.03 -6.38
N SER A 163 -6.65 4.33 -6.87
CA SER A 163 -6.54 3.43 -8.00
C SER A 163 -6.50 4.16 -9.35
N ALA A 164 -6.26 3.46 -10.43
CA ALA A 164 -6.37 4.02 -11.80
C ALA A 164 -7.83 4.15 -12.30
N GLY A 165 -8.81 4.07 -11.39
CA GLY A 165 -10.26 4.07 -11.68
C GLY A 165 -10.88 2.69 -11.54
N ARG A 166 -10.04 1.66 -11.45
CA ARG A 166 -10.32 0.27 -11.07
C ARG A 166 -9.08 -0.28 -10.39
N THR A 167 -9.24 -1.15 -9.39
CA THR A 167 -8.07 -1.72 -8.70
C THR A 167 -7.43 -2.82 -9.53
N CYS A 168 -6.17 -3.13 -9.23
CA CYS A 168 -5.41 -4.20 -9.88
C CYS A 168 -5.58 -5.52 -9.11
N SER A 169 -5.46 -6.64 -9.80
CA SER A 169 -5.38 -7.95 -9.14
C SER A 169 -4.02 -8.16 -8.47
N ALA A 170 -3.95 -9.08 -7.51
CA ALA A 170 -2.69 -9.51 -6.92
C ALA A 170 -1.71 -10.05 -7.98
N TYR A 171 -2.22 -10.75 -8.99
CA TYR A 171 -1.40 -11.22 -10.11
C TYR A 171 -0.78 -10.06 -10.89
N GLY A 172 -1.55 -9.02 -11.18
CA GLY A 172 -1.05 -7.86 -11.92
C GLY A 172 0.04 -7.08 -11.18
N VAL A 173 0.03 -7.11 -9.85
CA VAL A 173 1.04 -6.39 -9.03
C VAL A 173 2.23 -7.27 -8.67
N TRP A 174 1.98 -8.51 -8.25
CA TRP A 174 3.01 -9.40 -7.66
C TRP A 174 3.21 -10.72 -8.41
N GLY A 175 2.50 -10.95 -9.53
CA GLY A 175 2.57 -12.22 -10.28
C GLY A 175 1.96 -13.42 -9.54
N ARG A 176 1.15 -13.20 -8.51
CA ARG A 176 0.57 -14.23 -7.65
C ARG A 176 -0.94 -14.09 -7.57
N GLU A 177 -1.67 -15.19 -7.77
CA GLU A 177 -3.12 -15.22 -7.59
C GLU A 177 -3.50 -15.24 -6.11
N LEU A 178 -4.39 -14.31 -5.72
CA LEU A 178 -5.05 -14.30 -4.42
C LEU A 178 -6.57 -14.14 -4.68
N PRO A 179 -7.39 -15.13 -4.33
CA PRO A 179 -8.80 -15.18 -4.73
C PRO A 179 -9.62 -13.97 -4.31
N TYR A 180 -9.21 -13.31 -3.23
CA TYR A 180 -9.86 -12.13 -2.63
C TYR A 180 -9.26 -10.79 -3.10
N LEU A 181 -8.19 -10.77 -3.92
CA LEU A 181 -7.60 -9.56 -4.51
C LEU A 181 -7.82 -9.54 -6.03
N LYS A 182 -9.09 -9.42 -6.42
CA LYS A 182 -9.54 -9.23 -7.80
C LYS A 182 -9.72 -7.74 -8.09
N PRO A 183 -9.71 -7.32 -9.37
CA PRO A 183 -10.02 -5.94 -9.72
C PRO A 183 -11.43 -5.54 -9.24
N ALA A 184 -11.54 -4.41 -8.57
CA ALA A 184 -12.79 -3.80 -8.13
C ALA A 184 -12.95 -2.40 -8.75
N ASP A 185 -14.18 -2.04 -9.12
CA ASP A 185 -14.46 -0.72 -9.69
C ASP A 185 -14.25 0.37 -8.64
N SER A 186 -13.54 1.42 -9.01
CA SER A 186 -13.26 2.59 -8.17
C SER A 186 -13.24 3.85 -9.01
N ILE A 187 -14.29 4.02 -9.84
CA ILE A 187 -14.36 5.08 -10.85
C ILE A 187 -14.27 6.48 -10.22
N SER A 188 -14.73 6.65 -8.98
CA SER A 188 -14.62 7.88 -8.22
C SER A 188 -13.17 8.35 -8.02
N ASP A 189 -12.20 7.44 -8.05
CA ASP A 189 -10.79 7.76 -7.94
C ASP A 189 -10.30 8.72 -9.02
N LYS A 190 -10.95 8.71 -10.20
CA LYS A 190 -10.68 9.66 -11.29
C LYS A 190 -10.97 11.12 -10.93
N ASN A 191 -11.75 11.36 -9.89
CA ASN A 191 -12.04 12.71 -9.38
C ASN A 191 -10.98 13.22 -8.39
N TYR A 192 -9.99 12.39 -8.02
CA TYR A 192 -8.90 12.82 -7.17
C TYR A 192 -8.09 13.94 -7.83
N THR A 193 -7.81 15.02 -7.12
CA THR A 193 -7.22 16.26 -7.67
C THR A 193 -5.93 16.01 -8.46
N ASN A 194 -5.11 15.07 -8.02
CA ASN A 194 -3.85 14.69 -8.66
C ASN A 194 -3.95 13.24 -9.19
N PHE A 195 -5.07 12.89 -9.81
CA PHE A 195 -5.29 11.56 -10.36
C PHE A 195 -4.26 11.19 -11.42
N GLU A 196 -3.94 12.14 -12.30
CA GLU A 196 -2.88 11.98 -13.30
C GLU A 196 -1.70 12.90 -12.95
N CYS A 197 -0.48 12.38 -13.04
CA CYS A 197 0.72 13.11 -12.72
C CYS A 197 1.85 12.75 -13.67
N SER A 198 2.55 13.75 -14.18
CA SER A 198 3.75 13.58 -15.00
C SER A 198 5.01 13.69 -14.15
N ASN A 199 5.97 12.82 -14.44
CA ASN A 199 7.33 12.86 -13.90
C ASN A 199 8.32 12.84 -15.06
N GLU A 200 9.17 13.84 -15.14
CA GLU A 200 10.18 13.97 -16.17
C GLU A 200 11.57 13.71 -15.60
N MET A 201 12.40 13.02 -16.36
CA MET A 201 13.80 12.82 -16.04
C MET A 201 14.66 12.76 -17.30
N THR A 202 15.87 13.28 -17.23
CA THR A 202 16.82 13.15 -18.32
C THR A 202 17.22 11.68 -18.51
N ALA A 203 17.63 11.33 -19.72
CA ALA A 203 18.13 9.98 -20.02
C ALA A 203 19.28 9.57 -19.09
N GLU A 204 20.13 10.52 -18.69
CA GLU A 204 21.23 10.27 -17.76
C GLU A 204 20.73 9.99 -16.33
N GLN A 205 19.74 10.73 -15.86
CA GLN A 205 19.11 10.44 -14.54
C GLN A 205 18.47 9.06 -14.53
N ALA A 206 17.74 8.71 -15.62
CA ALA A 206 17.15 7.40 -15.77
C ALA A 206 18.23 6.29 -15.77
N ARG A 207 19.34 6.50 -16.48
CA ARG A 207 20.49 5.58 -16.50
C ARG A 207 21.07 5.40 -15.11
N CYS A 208 21.31 6.47 -14.38
CA CYS A 208 21.84 6.41 -13.01
C CYS A 208 20.91 5.62 -12.08
N ALA A 209 19.58 5.83 -12.15
CA ALA A 209 18.61 5.09 -11.36
C ALA A 209 18.62 3.59 -11.68
N LEU A 210 18.69 3.22 -12.95
CA LEU A 210 18.78 1.83 -13.40
C LEU A 210 20.06 1.15 -12.91
N VAL A 211 21.22 1.81 -13.04
CA VAL A 211 22.52 1.28 -12.60
C VAL A 211 22.57 1.14 -11.07
N ALA A 212 21.96 2.07 -10.33
CA ALA A 212 21.85 1.96 -8.87
C ALA A 212 21.01 0.75 -8.43
N TYR A 213 19.99 0.37 -9.21
CA TYR A 213 19.17 -0.81 -8.95
C TYR A 213 19.85 -2.11 -9.40
N LYS A 214 20.47 -2.10 -10.58
CA LYS A 214 21.15 -3.25 -11.17
C LYS A 214 22.43 -2.77 -11.88
N SER A 215 23.57 -2.96 -11.23
CA SER A 215 24.86 -2.39 -11.66
C SER A 215 25.39 -2.92 -13.01
N ASP A 216 24.96 -4.13 -13.41
CA ASP A 216 25.35 -4.80 -14.65
C ASP A 216 24.34 -4.62 -15.79
N ILE A 217 23.37 -3.69 -15.65
CA ILE A 217 22.35 -3.47 -16.66
C ILE A 217 22.96 -2.91 -17.94
N VAL A 218 22.63 -3.54 -19.07
CA VAL A 218 22.97 -3.06 -20.41
C VAL A 218 21.72 -2.44 -21.01
N THR A 219 21.80 -1.15 -21.31
CA THR A 219 20.72 -0.41 -21.97
C THR A 219 21.02 -0.22 -23.46
N PRO A 220 19.99 -0.15 -24.34
CA PRO A 220 20.19 0.20 -25.74
C PRO A 220 20.87 1.57 -25.88
N ALA A 221 21.71 1.71 -26.91
CA ALA A 221 22.33 3.02 -27.23
C ALA A 221 21.29 4.09 -27.64
N ASP A 222 20.21 3.67 -28.25
CA ASP A 222 19.07 4.52 -28.60
C ASP A 222 18.10 4.58 -27.42
N TYR A 223 18.03 5.71 -26.76
CA TYR A 223 17.15 5.94 -25.61
C TYR A 223 15.68 5.72 -25.92
N GLY A 224 15.24 6.03 -27.15
CA GLY A 224 13.85 5.80 -27.57
C GLY A 224 13.44 4.33 -27.62
N LYS A 225 14.41 3.42 -27.54
CA LYS A 225 14.18 1.96 -27.52
C LYS A 225 14.38 1.34 -26.15
N TRP A 226 14.56 2.13 -25.11
CA TRP A 226 14.80 1.58 -23.77
C TRP A 226 13.62 0.76 -23.27
N PHE A 227 12.43 1.33 -23.33
CA PHE A 227 11.22 0.68 -22.84
C PHE A 227 10.52 -0.04 -24.00
N SER A 228 10.52 -1.36 -23.96
CA SER A 228 9.96 -2.22 -25.00
C SER A 228 9.12 -3.34 -24.38
N GLU A 229 8.34 -4.01 -25.24
CA GLU A 229 7.46 -5.13 -24.81
C GLU A 229 6.64 -4.81 -23.56
N VAL A 230 6.08 -3.60 -23.51
CA VAL A 230 5.25 -3.16 -22.37
C VAL A 230 3.97 -3.95 -22.37
N ASN A 231 3.81 -4.79 -21.32
CA ASN A 231 2.59 -5.56 -21.05
C ASN A 231 1.84 -4.88 -19.91
N ALA A 232 0.69 -4.29 -20.22
CA ALA A 232 -0.20 -3.67 -19.25
C ALA A 232 -1.58 -4.33 -19.32
N ASN A 233 -2.31 -4.33 -18.18
CA ASN A 233 -3.69 -4.76 -18.17
C ASN A 233 -4.62 -3.69 -18.76
N GLU A 234 -5.92 -4.01 -18.85
CA GLU A 234 -6.95 -3.13 -19.43
C GLU A 234 -7.11 -1.80 -18.68
N ASP A 235 -6.73 -1.76 -17.40
CA ASP A 235 -6.79 -0.58 -16.53
C ASP A 235 -5.51 0.27 -16.58
N GLY A 236 -4.51 -0.16 -17.37
CA GLY A 236 -3.25 0.55 -17.58
C GLY A 236 -2.16 0.25 -16.56
N TYR A 237 -2.36 -0.71 -15.65
CA TYR A 237 -1.29 -1.17 -14.75
C TYR A 237 -0.27 -2.00 -15.53
N VAL A 238 0.98 -1.56 -15.52
CA VAL A 238 2.09 -2.25 -16.16
C VAL A 238 2.45 -3.48 -15.34
N ILE A 239 2.32 -4.65 -15.95
CA ILE A 239 2.67 -5.95 -15.35
C ILE A 239 4.15 -6.22 -15.56
N SER A 240 4.63 -6.04 -16.79
CA SER A 240 6.02 -6.23 -17.16
C SER A 240 6.42 -5.38 -18.36
N LEU A 241 7.71 -5.11 -18.48
CA LEU A 241 8.32 -4.50 -19.64
C LEU A 241 9.80 -4.90 -19.74
N LYS A 242 10.42 -4.63 -20.90
CA LYS A 242 11.86 -4.82 -21.07
C LYS A 242 12.60 -3.50 -21.17
N ILE A 243 13.81 -3.47 -20.59
CA ILE A 243 14.84 -2.45 -20.86
C ILE A 243 16.07 -3.18 -21.39
N GLY A 244 16.35 -3.04 -22.67
CA GLY A 244 17.26 -3.92 -23.38
C GLY A 244 16.79 -5.38 -23.29
N ASP A 245 17.66 -6.29 -22.86
CA ASP A 245 17.33 -7.72 -22.68
C ASP A 245 16.80 -8.03 -21.25
N ASN A 246 16.71 -7.04 -20.38
CA ASN A 246 16.30 -7.25 -19.00
C ASN A 246 14.79 -7.08 -18.84
N LEU A 247 14.13 -8.07 -18.26
CA LEU A 247 12.72 -8.03 -17.89
C LEU A 247 12.56 -7.37 -16.52
N PHE A 248 11.63 -6.44 -16.40
CA PHE A 248 11.23 -5.76 -15.17
C PHE A 248 9.73 -5.89 -14.95
N SER A 249 9.30 -5.97 -13.70
CA SER A 249 7.91 -5.76 -13.33
C SER A 249 7.55 -4.27 -13.33
N GLY A 250 6.27 -3.94 -13.45
CA GLY A 250 5.80 -2.56 -13.25
C GLY A 250 6.15 -2.02 -11.87
N GLY A 251 6.16 -2.88 -10.85
CA GLY A 251 6.60 -2.55 -9.50
C GLY A 251 8.09 -2.21 -9.38
N ASP A 252 8.96 -2.86 -10.18
CA ASP A 252 10.37 -2.50 -10.24
C ASP A 252 10.56 -1.11 -10.83
N ILE A 253 9.90 -0.82 -11.95
CA ILE A 253 9.94 0.48 -12.61
C ILE A 253 9.39 1.58 -11.70
N TRP A 254 8.29 1.31 -11.02
CA TRP A 254 7.71 2.21 -10.02
C TRP A 254 8.75 2.60 -8.94
N ARG A 255 9.47 1.61 -8.40
CA ARG A 255 10.52 1.84 -7.37
C ARG A 255 11.75 2.53 -7.92
N ILE A 256 12.26 2.08 -9.08
CA ILE A 256 13.48 2.61 -9.69
C ILE A 256 13.34 4.09 -10.00
N PHE A 257 12.20 4.50 -10.57
CA PHE A 257 11.99 5.87 -11.03
C PHE A 257 11.15 6.73 -10.07
N GLY A 258 10.79 6.19 -8.89
CA GLY A 258 10.00 6.94 -7.90
C GLY A 258 8.65 7.39 -8.43
N LEU A 259 8.00 6.56 -9.25
CA LEU A 259 6.70 6.88 -9.84
C LEU A 259 5.60 6.85 -8.77
N ARG A 260 4.45 7.48 -9.06
CA ARG A 260 3.34 7.49 -8.10
C ARG A 260 2.53 6.19 -8.10
N SER A 261 2.45 5.50 -9.23
CA SER A 261 1.74 4.23 -9.34
C SER A 261 2.38 3.32 -10.38
N THR A 262 1.94 2.07 -10.42
CA THR A 262 2.30 1.11 -11.46
C THR A 262 1.43 1.25 -12.71
N ALA A 263 0.37 2.08 -12.68
CA ALA A 263 -0.40 2.45 -13.85
C ALA A 263 0.26 3.66 -14.53
N PHE A 264 1.17 3.41 -15.46
CA PHE A 264 1.92 4.46 -16.13
C PHE A 264 2.10 4.21 -17.62
N THR A 265 2.38 5.30 -18.34
CA THR A 265 2.95 5.29 -19.68
C THR A 265 4.30 5.99 -19.67
N VAL A 266 5.17 5.67 -20.62
CA VAL A 266 6.46 6.32 -20.79
C VAL A 266 6.66 6.74 -22.23
N SER A 267 7.18 7.94 -22.43
CA SER A 267 7.62 8.46 -23.74
C SER A 267 9.03 9.04 -23.62
N TYR A 268 9.72 9.15 -24.76
CA TYR A 268 11.05 9.77 -24.84
C TYR A 268 11.06 10.79 -25.94
N GLN A 269 11.49 12.00 -25.62
CA GLN A 269 11.68 13.10 -26.57
C GLN A 269 12.81 14.01 -26.11
N ASP A 270 13.67 14.44 -27.03
CA ASP A 270 14.69 15.46 -26.83
C ASP A 270 15.59 15.25 -25.58
N GLY A 271 15.94 14.00 -25.30
CA GLY A 271 16.82 13.66 -24.17
C GLY A 271 16.09 13.45 -22.83
N VAL A 272 14.77 13.51 -22.83
CA VAL A 272 13.92 13.41 -21.63
C VAL A 272 12.95 12.25 -21.74
N PHE A 273 12.86 11.44 -20.69
CA PHE A 273 11.78 10.50 -20.46
C PHE A 273 10.65 11.19 -19.70
N THR A 274 9.43 11.07 -20.19
CA THR A 274 8.21 11.53 -19.50
C THR A 274 7.39 10.32 -19.10
N PHE A 275 7.20 10.11 -17.79
CA PHE A 275 6.30 9.12 -17.23
C PHE A 275 4.99 9.79 -16.83
N VAL A 276 3.87 9.31 -17.34
CA VAL A 276 2.55 9.76 -16.94
C VAL A 276 1.90 8.65 -16.14
N THR A 277 1.62 8.91 -14.85
CA THR A 277 1.03 7.95 -13.91
C THR A 277 -0.42 8.28 -13.63
N LYS A 278 -1.27 7.25 -13.42
CA LYS A 278 -2.65 7.38 -12.95
C LYS A 278 -2.80 6.73 -11.58
N GLY A 279 -3.48 7.43 -10.66
CA GLY A 279 -3.63 6.98 -9.28
C GLY A 279 -2.37 7.14 -8.43
N TYR A 280 -2.35 6.47 -7.27
CA TYR A 280 -1.25 6.53 -6.30
C TYR A 280 -1.16 5.24 -5.48
N GLY A 281 -0.06 4.50 -5.62
CA GLY A 281 0.25 3.24 -4.97
C GLY A 281 0.25 2.05 -5.93
N HIS A 282 0.30 0.84 -5.39
CA HIS A 282 0.37 -0.40 -6.17
C HIS A 282 -0.93 -0.80 -6.85
N GLY A 283 -2.06 -0.22 -6.44
CA GLY A 283 -3.36 -0.40 -7.08
C GLY A 283 -4.17 -1.62 -6.64
N ALA A 284 -3.65 -2.57 -5.86
CA ALA A 284 -4.39 -3.75 -5.42
C ALA A 284 -5.11 -3.54 -4.07
N GLY A 285 -6.24 -4.22 -3.87
CA GLY A 285 -7.04 -4.16 -2.66
C GLY A 285 -7.80 -2.84 -2.48
N LEU A 286 -7.91 -2.34 -1.25
CA LEU A 286 -8.73 -1.18 -0.92
C LEU A 286 -8.09 0.13 -1.42
N SER A 287 -8.84 0.90 -2.25
CA SER A 287 -8.50 2.30 -2.53
C SER A 287 -9.01 3.18 -1.39
N GLN A 288 -8.12 3.92 -0.74
CA GLN A 288 -8.48 4.79 0.39
C GLN A 288 -9.41 5.93 -0.04
N TYR A 289 -9.09 6.59 -1.17
CA TYR A 289 -9.95 7.64 -1.71
C TYR A 289 -11.30 7.07 -2.16
N GLY A 290 -11.30 5.95 -2.88
CA GLY A 290 -12.53 5.28 -3.30
C GLY A 290 -13.38 4.82 -2.12
N ALA A 291 -12.76 4.31 -1.04
CA ALA A 291 -13.45 3.97 0.21
C ALA A 291 -14.15 5.19 0.83
N ASN A 292 -13.48 6.35 0.82
CA ASN A 292 -14.06 7.59 1.31
C ASN A 292 -15.25 8.05 0.47
N GLU A 293 -15.18 7.95 -0.86
CA GLU A 293 -16.30 8.29 -1.74
C GLU A 293 -17.48 7.32 -1.58
N LEU A 294 -17.21 6.02 -1.37
CA LEU A 294 -18.23 5.03 -1.02
C LEU A 294 -18.89 5.37 0.33
N ALA A 295 -18.12 5.73 1.35
CA ALA A 295 -18.63 6.15 2.66
C ALA A 295 -19.51 7.41 2.55
N LYS A 296 -19.09 8.42 1.79
CA LYS A 296 -19.92 9.62 1.48
C LYS A 296 -21.23 9.27 0.77
N SER A 297 -21.25 8.17 0.00
CA SER A 297 -22.48 7.68 -0.64
C SER A 297 -23.36 6.85 0.30
N GLY A 298 -22.99 6.71 1.58
CA GLY A 298 -23.75 5.99 2.60
C GLY A 298 -23.39 4.52 2.75
N LYS A 299 -22.28 4.06 2.16
CA LYS A 299 -21.81 2.68 2.33
C LYS A 299 -21.18 2.48 3.71
N SER A 300 -21.54 1.38 4.37
CA SER A 300 -20.91 0.93 5.61
C SER A 300 -19.48 0.39 5.36
N ALA A 301 -18.68 0.32 6.41
CA ALA A 301 -17.34 -0.26 6.34
C ALA A 301 -17.34 -1.69 5.82
N ASP A 302 -18.30 -2.52 6.24
CA ASP A 302 -18.47 -3.90 5.73
C ASP A 302 -18.74 -3.93 4.22
N GLU A 303 -19.62 -3.05 3.72
CA GLU A 303 -19.90 -2.97 2.29
C GLU A 303 -18.66 -2.53 1.52
N ILE A 304 -17.88 -1.57 2.05
CA ILE A 304 -16.62 -1.08 1.48
C ILE A 304 -15.60 -2.22 1.42
N LEU A 305 -15.41 -2.95 2.52
CA LEU A 305 -14.49 -4.08 2.59
C LEU A 305 -14.85 -5.18 1.60
N ARG A 306 -16.14 -5.57 1.51
CA ARG A 306 -16.63 -6.56 0.53
C ARG A 306 -16.49 -6.10 -0.91
N HIS A 307 -16.61 -4.79 -1.15
CA HIS A 307 -16.40 -4.22 -2.47
C HIS A 307 -14.96 -4.43 -2.97
N TYR A 308 -13.95 -4.20 -2.10
CA TYR A 308 -12.55 -4.28 -2.49
C TYR A 308 -11.90 -5.66 -2.32
N TYR A 309 -12.36 -6.47 -1.36
CA TYR A 309 -11.78 -7.80 -1.10
C TYR A 309 -12.70 -8.95 -1.57
N GLY A 310 -13.85 -8.62 -2.18
CA GLY A 310 -14.79 -9.60 -2.70
C GLY A 310 -15.76 -10.17 -1.67
N GLY A 311 -16.85 -10.74 -2.19
CA GLY A 311 -17.92 -11.29 -1.35
C GLY A 311 -17.60 -12.61 -0.65
N GLU A 312 -16.49 -13.26 -1.00
CA GLU A 312 -16.08 -14.55 -0.43
C GLU A 312 -15.34 -14.42 0.91
N VAL A 313 -14.89 -13.19 1.26
CA VAL A 313 -14.26 -12.94 2.56
C VAL A 313 -15.32 -12.91 3.67
N ARG A 314 -14.91 -13.33 4.87
CA ARG A 314 -15.69 -13.17 6.11
C ARG A 314 -15.13 -11.97 6.87
N ILE A 315 -16.02 -11.19 7.47
CA ILE A 315 -15.71 -10.02 8.30
C ILE A 315 -16.35 -10.26 9.65
N GLY A 316 -15.55 -10.25 10.72
CA GLY A 316 -16.03 -10.48 12.08
C GLY A 316 -15.02 -11.18 12.96
#